data_86e85e939cfcc2d2ee36f684741df548
#
_entry.id   86e85e939cfcc2d2ee36f684741df548
#
_cell.length_a   1.000
_cell.length_b   1.000
_cell.length_c   1.000
_cell.angle_alpha   90.00
_cell.angle_beta   90.00
_cell.angle_gamma   90.00
#
_symmetry.space_group_name_H-M   'P 1'
#
loop_
_entity.id
_entity.type
_entity.pdbx_description
1 polymer ?
#
loop_
_entity_poly.entity_id
_entity_poly.type
_entity_poly.pdbx_seq_one_letter_code
_entity_poly.pdbx_strand_id
1 'polypeptide(L)'
;QVLVRALAPITSFTAEEIWQLIPGEKTQSVFFANNAELDKLLPINGQYMQSDNAMMQQLLAMREAVSKVLEPMRSNGEIGAALQAEVKVYANEVDFSAYPNVEQELRFLFITSEFAILPLAEADKNAVAVDAGPFKILAKVSTHQKCVRCWHYVASVGQDSHDPELCERCVSNVNGTGEMRRYF
;
A
#
# COMPACT_ATOMS: atom_id res chain seq x y z
N GLN A 1 19.94 0.66 2.38
CA GLN A 1 21.11 -0.08 2.87
C GLN A 1 20.74 -1.20 3.87
N VAL A 2 19.85 -0.95 4.87
CA VAL A 2 19.46 -1.93 5.91
C VAL A 2 19.00 -3.26 5.32
N LEU A 3 18.01 -3.21 4.44
CA LEU A 3 17.44 -4.41 3.80
C LEU A 3 18.50 -5.22 3.04
N VAL A 4 19.38 -4.55 2.31
CA VAL A 4 20.42 -5.22 1.51
C VAL A 4 21.44 -5.91 2.41
N ARG A 5 21.83 -5.27 3.53
CA ARG A 5 22.71 -5.90 4.54
C ARG A 5 22.05 -7.12 5.19
N ALA A 6 20.75 -7.02 5.51
CA ALA A 6 20.01 -8.15 6.09
C ALA A 6 19.86 -9.33 5.10
N LEU A 7 19.77 -9.06 3.80
CA LEU A 7 19.68 -10.08 2.76
C LEU A 7 21.03 -10.67 2.35
N ALA A 8 22.14 -9.98 2.57
CA ALA A 8 23.46 -10.40 2.13
C ALA A 8 23.87 -11.84 2.54
N PRO A 9 23.57 -12.34 3.75
CA PRO A 9 23.87 -13.72 4.12
C PRO A 9 23.08 -14.78 3.33
N ILE A 10 21.94 -14.41 2.76
CA ILE A 10 21.01 -15.31 2.06
C ILE A 10 21.19 -15.21 0.54
N THR A 11 21.22 -13.98 0.01
CA THR A 11 21.31 -13.69 -1.42
C THR A 11 22.57 -12.91 -1.73
N SER A 12 23.72 -13.49 -1.42
CA SER A 12 25.04 -12.83 -1.41
C SER A 12 25.34 -12.04 -2.69
N PHE A 13 25.21 -12.67 -3.85
CA PHE A 13 25.53 -12.03 -5.14
C PHE A 13 24.55 -10.90 -5.48
N THR A 14 23.25 -11.14 -5.31
CA THR A 14 22.22 -10.13 -5.56
C THR A 14 22.35 -8.94 -4.61
N ALA A 15 22.63 -9.20 -3.33
CA ALA A 15 22.85 -8.15 -2.34
C ALA A 15 24.09 -7.30 -2.69
N GLU A 16 25.18 -7.92 -3.12
CA GLU A 16 26.37 -7.19 -3.56
C GLU A 16 26.09 -6.35 -4.81
N GLU A 17 25.40 -6.90 -5.80
CA GLU A 17 25.01 -6.17 -7.01
C GLU A 17 24.15 -4.94 -6.69
N ILE A 18 23.12 -5.12 -5.86
CA ILE A 18 22.30 -4.00 -5.39
C ILE A 18 23.13 -3.00 -4.58
N TRP A 19 24.05 -3.49 -3.74
CA TRP A 19 24.92 -2.63 -2.94
C TRP A 19 25.73 -1.67 -3.80
N GLN A 20 26.27 -2.16 -4.91
CA GLN A 20 27.06 -1.34 -5.84
C GLN A 20 26.22 -0.21 -6.48
N LEU A 21 24.93 -0.44 -6.68
CA LEU A 21 23.99 0.52 -7.28
C LEU A 21 23.41 1.54 -6.31
N ILE A 22 23.50 1.31 -4.98
CA ILE A 22 22.96 2.24 -3.98
C ILE A 22 23.80 3.53 -3.99
N PRO A 23 23.20 4.72 -4.15
CA PRO A 23 23.93 5.98 -4.09
C PRO A 23 24.38 6.32 -2.66
N GLY A 24 25.37 7.22 -2.55
CA GLY A 24 25.90 7.74 -1.29
C GLY A 24 27.13 7.00 -0.77
N GLU A 25 27.61 7.42 0.40
CA GLU A 25 28.76 6.79 1.06
C GLU A 25 28.45 5.39 1.53
N LYS A 26 29.33 4.46 1.20
CA LYS A 26 29.21 3.03 1.56
C LYS A 26 30.57 2.34 1.50
N THR A 27 30.66 1.18 2.14
CA THR A 27 31.82 0.29 2.02
C THR A 27 31.96 -0.26 0.59
N GLN A 28 33.14 -0.67 0.21
CA GLN A 28 33.41 -1.26 -1.11
C GLN A 28 32.52 -2.50 -1.40
N SER A 29 32.18 -3.25 -0.38
CA SER A 29 31.29 -4.39 -0.48
C SER A 29 30.30 -4.40 0.69
N VAL A 30 29.10 -4.96 0.46
CA VAL A 30 28.07 -5.16 1.49
C VAL A 30 28.60 -6.00 2.65
N PHE A 31 29.53 -6.92 2.41
CA PHE A 31 30.11 -7.80 3.42
C PHE A 31 31.12 -7.10 4.35
N PHE A 32 31.59 -5.92 3.98
CA PHE A 32 32.42 -5.07 4.84
C PHE A 32 31.60 -4.08 5.68
N ALA A 33 30.29 -4.01 5.42
CA ALA A 33 29.42 -3.13 6.19
C ALA A 33 29.16 -3.69 7.59
N ASN A 34 29.41 -2.87 8.62
CA ASN A 34 29.20 -3.28 9.99
C ASN A 34 27.70 -3.20 10.37
N ASN A 35 27.12 -4.33 10.80
CA ASN A 35 25.72 -4.39 11.22
C ASN A 35 25.44 -3.64 12.53
N ALA A 36 26.45 -3.38 13.37
CA ALA A 36 26.28 -2.58 14.60
C ALA A 36 25.85 -1.13 14.32
N GLU A 37 25.96 -0.65 13.07
CA GLU A 37 25.44 0.65 12.66
C GLU A 37 23.96 0.61 12.24
N LEU A 38 23.36 -0.56 12.08
CA LEU A 38 21.94 -0.67 11.73
C LEU A 38 21.05 -0.06 12.80
N ASP A 39 21.41 -0.16 14.06
CA ASP A 39 20.68 0.45 15.18
C ASP A 39 20.60 1.98 15.08
N LYS A 40 21.60 2.61 14.42
CA LYS A 40 21.59 4.05 14.19
C LYS A 40 20.67 4.47 13.02
N LEU A 41 20.39 3.55 12.11
CA LEU A 41 19.55 3.78 10.92
C LEU A 41 18.08 3.46 11.21
N LEU A 42 17.80 2.71 12.26
CA LEU A 42 16.45 2.42 12.74
C LEU A 42 16.24 3.26 14.00
N PRO A 43 15.54 4.40 13.94
CA PRO A 43 15.19 5.14 15.14
C PRO A 43 14.16 4.32 15.93
N ILE A 44 14.66 3.34 16.69
CA ILE A 44 13.86 2.56 17.63
C ILE A 44 13.66 3.43 18.89
N ASN A 45 12.96 4.54 18.73
CA ASN A 45 12.43 5.29 19.84
C ASN A 45 11.09 4.63 20.19
N GLY A 46 11.05 3.87 21.28
CA GLY A 46 9.88 3.12 21.72
C GLY A 46 8.59 3.92 21.92
N GLN A 47 8.62 5.24 21.75
CA GLN A 47 7.43 6.11 21.74
C GLN A 47 6.66 6.07 20.39
N TYR A 48 7.34 5.85 19.26
CA TYR A 48 6.64 5.71 17.95
C TYR A 48 5.87 4.39 17.83
N MET A 49 6.24 3.37 18.58
CA MET A 49 5.71 2.03 18.42
C MET A 49 4.34 1.77 19.07
N GLN A 50 3.84 2.61 19.97
CA GLN A 50 2.58 2.29 20.68
C GLN A 50 1.33 2.87 19.99
N SER A 51 1.33 4.14 19.58
CA SER A 51 0.21 4.71 18.82
C SER A 51 0.18 4.17 17.39
N ASP A 52 1.35 4.06 16.74
CA ASP A 52 1.50 3.49 15.42
C ASP A 52 1.04 2.02 15.37
N ASN A 53 1.30 1.27 16.44
CA ASN A 53 0.90 -0.13 16.54
C ASN A 53 -0.63 -0.28 16.62
N ALA A 54 -1.35 0.58 17.34
CA ALA A 54 -2.81 0.48 17.47
C ALA A 54 -3.52 0.77 16.13
N MET A 55 -3.15 1.86 15.45
CA MET A 55 -3.67 2.18 14.12
C MET A 55 -3.33 1.10 13.11
N MET A 56 -2.08 0.63 13.07
CA MET A 56 -1.66 -0.41 12.15
C MET A 56 -2.38 -1.74 12.41
N GLN A 57 -2.59 -2.13 13.68
CA GLN A 57 -3.39 -3.30 14.03
C GLN A 57 -4.82 -3.19 13.52
N GLN A 58 -5.43 -2.01 13.64
CA GLN A 58 -6.77 -1.77 13.13
C GLN A 58 -6.81 -1.84 11.59
N LEU A 59 -5.85 -1.25 10.90
CA LEU A 59 -5.74 -1.34 9.44
C LEU A 59 -5.49 -2.77 8.96
N LEU A 60 -4.70 -3.56 9.67
CA LEU A 60 -4.46 -4.97 9.36
C LEU A 60 -5.72 -5.82 9.56
N ALA A 61 -6.49 -5.57 10.62
CA ALA A 61 -7.78 -6.23 10.83
C ALA A 61 -8.78 -5.89 9.71
N MET A 62 -8.84 -4.61 9.31
CA MET A 62 -9.64 -4.19 8.15
C MET A 62 -9.18 -4.87 6.86
N ARG A 63 -7.86 -5.00 6.65
CA ARG A 63 -7.30 -5.67 5.47
C ARG A 63 -7.70 -7.16 5.42
N GLU A 64 -7.67 -7.85 6.55
CA GLU A 64 -8.17 -9.22 6.65
C GLU A 64 -9.65 -9.29 6.28
N ALA A 65 -10.46 -8.38 6.82
CA ALA A 65 -11.88 -8.28 6.52
C ALA A 65 -12.15 -8.04 5.02
N VAL A 66 -11.43 -7.11 4.40
CA VAL A 66 -11.51 -6.83 2.95
C VAL A 66 -11.13 -8.07 2.15
N SER A 67 -10.07 -8.78 2.53
CA SER A 67 -9.66 -10.00 1.84
C SER A 67 -10.73 -11.09 1.87
N LYS A 68 -11.45 -11.23 3.00
CA LYS A 68 -12.58 -12.18 3.13
C LYS A 68 -13.75 -11.84 2.20
N VAL A 69 -13.95 -10.57 1.86
CA VAL A 69 -14.99 -10.15 0.91
C VAL A 69 -14.52 -10.28 -0.54
N LEU A 70 -13.26 -9.99 -0.83
CA LEU A 70 -12.73 -10.07 -2.20
C LEU A 70 -12.48 -11.50 -2.67
N GLU A 71 -12.19 -12.46 -1.77
CA GLU A 71 -11.90 -13.83 -2.15
C GLU A 71 -13.08 -14.55 -2.81
N PRO A 72 -14.33 -14.46 -2.32
CA PRO A 72 -15.50 -14.97 -3.06
C PRO A 72 -15.66 -14.34 -4.44
N MET A 73 -15.46 -13.02 -4.58
CA MET A 73 -15.54 -12.35 -5.88
C MET A 73 -14.48 -12.89 -6.86
N ARG A 74 -13.27 -13.17 -6.35
CA ARG A 74 -12.20 -13.79 -7.14
C ARG A 74 -12.56 -15.24 -7.53
N SER A 75 -13.04 -16.02 -6.59
CA SER A 75 -13.41 -17.43 -6.82
C SER A 75 -14.57 -17.58 -7.80
N ASN A 76 -15.52 -16.63 -7.80
CA ASN A 76 -16.63 -16.56 -8.74
C ASN A 76 -16.23 -16.00 -10.12
N GLY A 77 -14.99 -15.53 -10.28
CA GLY A 77 -14.51 -14.95 -11.53
C GLY A 77 -14.99 -13.52 -11.80
N GLU A 78 -15.57 -12.85 -10.80
CA GLU A 78 -16.01 -11.45 -10.91
C GLU A 78 -14.79 -10.49 -11.02
N ILE A 79 -13.71 -10.81 -10.30
CA ILE A 79 -12.42 -10.13 -10.38
C ILE A 79 -11.29 -11.15 -10.56
N GLY A 80 -10.25 -10.79 -11.32
CA GLY A 80 -9.02 -11.59 -11.41
C GLY A 80 -8.00 -11.24 -10.33
N ALA A 81 -8.02 -10.00 -9.85
CA ALA A 81 -7.11 -9.49 -8.81
C ALA A 81 -7.80 -8.41 -7.97
N ALA A 82 -7.35 -8.21 -6.74
CA ALA A 82 -7.89 -7.19 -5.83
C ALA A 82 -7.82 -5.75 -6.44
N LEU A 83 -6.83 -5.49 -7.29
CA LEU A 83 -6.73 -4.22 -8.03
C LEU A 83 -7.89 -3.95 -9.01
N GLN A 84 -8.76 -4.93 -9.30
CA GLN A 84 -9.99 -4.70 -10.05
C GLN A 84 -11.15 -4.23 -9.19
N ALA A 85 -10.96 -4.18 -7.86
CA ALA A 85 -12.01 -3.79 -6.94
C ALA A 85 -11.87 -2.35 -6.45
N GLU A 86 -13.01 -1.72 -6.22
CA GLU A 86 -13.20 -0.52 -5.44
C GLU A 86 -13.85 -0.91 -4.11
N VAL A 87 -13.26 -0.47 -2.99
CA VAL A 87 -13.67 -0.92 -1.67
C VAL A 87 -14.00 0.25 -0.76
N LYS A 88 -15.12 0.15 -0.05
CA LYS A 88 -15.48 1.02 1.06
C LYS A 88 -15.59 0.20 2.34
N VAL A 89 -14.85 0.60 3.35
CA VAL A 89 -14.94 0.03 4.69
C VAL A 89 -15.73 1.01 5.57
N TYR A 90 -16.82 0.54 6.14
CA TYR A 90 -17.60 1.29 7.12
C TYR A 90 -17.17 0.84 8.50
N ALA A 91 -16.61 1.76 9.26
CA ALA A 91 -16.05 1.51 10.58
C ALA A 91 -16.43 2.61 11.57
N ASN A 92 -16.24 2.33 12.86
CA ASN A 92 -16.12 3.38 13.84
C ASN A 92 -14.87 4.22 13.56
N GLU A 93 -14.79 5.39 14.15
CA GLU A 93 -13.73 6.36 13.92
C GLU A 93 -12.33 5.72 14.01
N VAL A 94 -11.53 5.98 12.97
CA VAL A 94 -10.10 5.67 12.93
C VAL A 94 -9.36 6.99 13.07
N ASP A 95 -8.55 7.13 14.09
CA ASP A 95 -7.79 8.35 14.32
C ASP A 95 -6.55 8.41 13.41
N PHE A 96 -6.61 9.26 12.40
CA PHE A 96 -5.50 9.59 11.51
C PHE A 96 -4.86 10.96 11.80
N SER A 97 -5.17 11.59 12.91
CA SER A 97 -4.71 12.97 13.23
C SER A 97 -3.18 13.12 13.18
N ALA A 98 -2.45 12.06 13.55
CA ALA A 98 -0.99 12.02 13.49
C ALA A 98 -0.42 11.74 12.07
N TYR A 99 -1.29 11.40 11.09
CA TYR A 99 -0.89 10.93 9.76
C TYR A 99 -1.61 11.72 8.65
N PRO A 100 -1.24 12.98 8.42
CA PRO A 100 -1.92 13.83 7.43
C PRO A 100 -1.92 13.21 6.04
N ASN A 101 -3.11 13.14 5.42
CA ASN A 101 -3.34 12.60 4.07
C ASN A 101 -3.08 11.08 3.90
N VAL A 102 -2.97 10.32 4.99
CA VAL A 102 -2.76 8.87 4.90
C VAL A 102 -3.88 8.16 4.14
N GLU A 103 -5.12 8.68 4.21
CA GLU A 103 -6.27 8.11 3.50
C GLU A 103 -6.04 7.99 1.99
N GLN A 104 -5.29 8.91 1.40
CA GLN A 104 -4.96 8.87 -0.03
C GLN A 104 -4.06 7.70 -0.41
N GLU A 105 -3.30 7.18 0.57
CA GLU A 105 -2.35 6.09 0.38
C GLU A 105 -2.93 4.72 0.80
N LEU A 106 -4.05 4.66 1.52
CA LEU A 106 -4.64 3.40 2.01
C LEU A 106 -4.91 2.39 0.90
N ARG A 107 -5.28 2.83 -0.30
CA ARG A 107 -5.47 1.92 -1.45
C ARG A 107 -4.24 1.07 -1.76
N PHE A 108 -3.03 1.53 -1.42
CA PHE A 108 -1.79 0.77 -1.62
C PHE A 108 -1.63 -0.31 -0.55
N LEU A 109 -1.97 0.00 0.71
CA LEU A 109 -1.99 -0.99 1.78
C LEU A 109 -3.01 -2.11 1.50
N PHE A 110 -4.20 -1.75 0.99
CA PHE A 110 -5.27 -2.71 0.70
C PHE A 110 -5.16 -3.36 -0.68
N ILE A 111 -4.25 -2.86 -1.54
CA ILE A 111 -4.01 -3.36 -2.91
C ILE A 111 -5.31 -3.32 -3.73
N THR A 112 -6.05 -2.21 -3.66
CA THR A 112 -7.29 -1.99 -4.40
C THR A 112 -7.17 -0.76 -5.29
N SER A 113 -8.01 -0.62 -6.31
CA SER A 113 -7.98 0.54 -7.20
C SER A 113 -8.48 1.79 -6.50
N GLU A 114 -9.56 1.68 -5.74
CA GLU A 114 -10.06 2.71 -4.84
C GLU A 114 -10.30 2.13 -3.45
N PHE A 115 -10.08 2.95 -2.44
CA PHE A 115 -10.31 2.58 -1.05
C PHE A 115 -10.77 3.80 -0.25
N ALA A 116 -11.79 3.61 0.59
CA ALA A 116 -12.26 4.64 1.51
C ALA A 116 -12.70 4.01 2.84
N ILE A 117 -12.45 4.71 3.94
CA ILE A 117 -13.04 4.43 5.25
C ILE A 117 -14.14 5.46 5.49
N LEU A 118 -15.32 5.00 5.82
CA LEU A 118 -16.51 5.83 6.04
C LEU A 118 -17.13 5.50 7.40
N PRO A 119 -17.90 6.43 7.98
CA PRO A 119 -18.59 6.18 9.25
C PRO A 119 -19.52 4.96 9.17
N LEU A 120 -19.52 4.13 10.20
CA LEU A 120 -20.38 2.93 10.25
C LEU A 120 -21.87 3.27 10.12
N ALA A 121 -22.27 4.45 10.58
CA ALA A 121 -23.65 4.92 10.47
C ALA A 121 -24.09 5.19 9.02
N GLU A 122 -23.16 5.40 8.10
CA GLU A 122 -23.40 5.64 6.67
C GLU A 122 -23.32 4.35 5.84
N ALA A 123 -23.30 3.19 6.49
CA ALA A 123 -23.11 1.92 5.81
C ALA A 123 -24.20 1.68 4.75
N ASP A 124 -23.75 1.42 3.52
CA ASP A 124 -24.62 1.00 2.43
C ASP A 124 -25.37 -0.30 2.79
N LYS A 125 -26.61 -0.41 2.34
CA LYS A 125 -27.44 -1.60 2.58
C LYS A 125 -26.85 -2.90 2.03
N ASN A 126 -26.00 -2.80 1.01
CA ASN A 126 -25.30 -3.93 0.38
C ASN A 126 -23.95 -4.21 1.04
N ALA A 127 -23.53 -3.41 2.02
CA ALA A 127 -22.27 -3.65 2.73
C ALA A 127 -22.39 -4.89 3.62
N VAL A 128 -21.43 -5.81 3.48
CA VAL A 128 -21.39 -7.08 4.16
C VAL A 128 -20.67 -6.93 5.51
N ALA A 129 -21.27 -7.45 6.58
CA ALA A 129 -20.59 -7.59 7.86
C ALA A 129 -19.64 -8.79 7.81
N VAL A 130 -18.48 -8.67 8.45
CA VAL A 130 -17.46 -9.73 8.51
C VAL A 130 -17.00 -9.97 9.96
N ASP A 131 -16.67 -11.22 10.26
CA ASP A 131 -16.28 -11.63 11.63
C ASP A 131 -14.89 -11.12 12.07
N ALA A 132 -14.16 -10.41 11.18
CA ALA A 132 -12.83 -9.89 11.48
C ALA A 132 -12.85 -8.60 12.33
N GLY A 133 -14.02 -8.08 12.69
CA GLY A 133 -14.17 -6.86 13.50
C GLY A 133 -15.50 -6.15 13.26
N PRO A 134 -15.77 -5.03 13.91
CA PRO A 134 -17.01 -4.26 13.80
C PRO A 134 -17.01 -3.42 12.50
N PHE A 135 -16.77 -4.08 11.36
CA PHE A 135 -16.70 -3.47 10.05
C PHE A 135 -17.83 -3.96 9.16
N LYS A 136 -18.30 -3.08 8.26
CA LYS A 136 -19.08 -3.48 7.09
C LYS A 136 -18.29 -3.09 5.84
N ILE A 137 -18.29 -3.95 4.84
CA ILE A 137 -17.49 -3.79 3.63
C ILE A 137 -18.39 -3.81 2.41
N LEU A 138 -18.25 -2.82 1.57
CA LEU A 138 -18.81 -2.79 0.23
C LEU A 138 -17.66 -2.89 -0.76
N ALA A 139 -17.63 -3.96 -1.53
CA ALA A 139 -16.71 -4.14 -2.64
C ALA A 139 -17.50 -4.21 -3.95
N LYS A 140 -16.98 -3.58 -4.99
CA LYS A 140 -17.53 -3.67 -6.34
C LYS A 140 -16.39 -3.77 -7.36
N VAL A 141 -16.70 -4.36 -8.50
CA VAL A 141 -15.78 -4.36 -9.65
C VAL A 141 -15.66 -2.95 -10.18
N SER A 142 -14.44 -2.46 -10.38
CA SER A 142 -14.24 -1.16 -10.99
C SER A 142 -14.64 -1.17 -12.46
N THR A 143 -15.32 -0.12 -12.88
CA THR A 143 -15.70 0.12 -14.29
C THR A 143 -14.70 0.97 -15.05
N HIS A 144 -13.65 1.45 -14.38
CA HIS A 144 -12.62 2.28 -14.98
C HIS A 144 -11.64 1.45 -15.82
N GLN A 145 -10.87 2.15 -16.67
CA GLN A 145 -9.82 1.54 -17.46
C GLN A 145 -8.59 1.21 -16.58
N LYS A 146 -7.91 0.14 -16.96
CA LYS A 146 -6.68 -0.32 -16.29
C LYS A 146 -5.48 0.50 -16.76
N CYS A 147 -4.74 1.08 -15.83
CA CYS A 147 -3.42 1.63 -16.13
C CYS A 147 -2.42 0.50 -16.43
N VAL A 148 -1.76 0.53 -17.59
CA VAL A 148 -0.83 -0.53 -18.01
C VAL A 148 0.43 -0.62 -17.14
N ARG A 149 0.79 0.45 -16.43
CA ARG A 149 1.98 0.49 -15.57
C ARG A 149 1.70 0.04 -14.14
N CYS A 150 0.71 0.62 -13.48
CA CYS A 150 0.46 0.33 -12.05
C CYS A 150 -0.69 -0.64 -11.82
N TRP A 151 -1.44 -0.97 -12.87
CA TRP A 151 -2.54 -1.91 -12.91
C TRP A 151 -3.79 -1.52 -12.10
N HIS A 152 -3.81 -0.32 -11.53
CA HIS A 152 -5.02 0.23 -10.93
C HIS A 152 -6.05 0.59 -12.02
N TYR A 153 -7.31 0.42 -11.69
CA TYR A 153 -8.45 0.81 -12.52
C TYR A 153 -8.96 2.15 -12.02
N VAL A 154 -8.63 3.22 -12.71
CA VAL A 154 -8.91 4.58 -12.23
C VAL A 154 -9.40 5.49 -13.36
N ALA A 155 -10.23 6.47 -13.03
CA ALA A 155 -10.86 7.37 -13.97
C ALA A 155 -9.87 8.25 -14.75
N SER A 156 -8.65 8.43 -14.26
CA SER A 156 -7.63 9.26 -14.91
C SER A 156 -6.89 8.58 -16.07
N VAL A 157 -7.12 7.29 -16.32
CA VAL A 157 -6.58 6.63 -17.52
C VAL A 157 -7.29 7.17 -18.75
N GLY A 158 -6.52 7.53 -19.77
CA GLY A 158 -7.02 8.12 -21.01
C GLY A 158 -7.15 9.64 -21.01
N GLN A 159 -6.78 10.32 -19.91
CA GLN A 159 -6.83 11.79 -19.82
C GLN A 159 -5.59 12.48 -20.37
N ASP A 160 -4.43 11.81 -20.33
CA ASP A 160 -3.21 12.33 -20.91
C ASP A 160 -3.09 11.95 -22.38
N SER A 161 -2.87 12.95 -23.26
CA SER A 161 -2.82 12.74 -24.72
C SER A 161 -1.52 12.08 -25.20
N HIS A 162 -0.43 12.18 -24.44
CA HIS A 162 0.87 11.58 -24.77
C HIS A 162 0.97 10.15 -24.24
N ASP A 163 0.38 9.91 -23.07
CA ASP A 163 0.38 8.62 -22.39
C ASP A 163 -1.04 8.13 -22.06
N PRO A 164 -1.90 7.88 -23.06
CA PRO A 164 -3.33 7.61 -22.84
C PRO A 164 -3.61 6.29 -22.11
N GLU A 165 -2.66 5.39 -22.02
CA GLU A 165 -2.78 4.13 -21.26
C GLU A 165 -2.33 4.24 -19.81
N LEU A 166 -1.79 5.41 -19.40
CA LEU A 166 -1.33 5.67 -18.03
C LEU A 166 -2.37 6.48 -17.25
N CYS A 167 -2.42 6.23 -15.95
CA CYS A 167 -3.15 7.11 -15.03
C CYS A 167 -2.31 8.35 -14.70
N GLU A 168 -2.95 9.42 -14.24
CA GLU A 168 -2.30 10.69 -13.85
C GLU A 168 -1.07 10.49 -12.95
N ARG A 169 -1.18 9.61 -11.93
CA ARG A 169 -0.07 9.28 -11.05
C ARG A 169 1.13 8.69 -11.82
N CYS A 170 0.86 7.79 -12.76
CA CYS A 170 1.92 7.16 -13.56
C CYS A 170 2.53 8.13 -14.56
N VAL A 171 1.75 9.02 -15.15
CA VAL A 171 2.24 10.11 -16.00
C VAL A 171 3.19 11.00 -15.19
N SER A 172 2.78 11.44 -13.99
CA SER A 172 3.65 12.22 -13.10
C SER A 172 4.95 11.50 -12.73
N ASN A 173 4.88 10.19 -12.48
CA ASN A 173 6.06 9.39 -12.13
C ASN A 173 7.01 9.13 -13.30
N VAL A 174 6.53 9.16 -14.54
CA VAL A 174 7.34 8.92 -15.75
C VAL A 174 7.89 10.22 -16.31
N ASN A 175 7.05 11.24 -16.43
CA ASN A 175 7.35 12.47 -17.15
C ASN A 175 7.50 13.68 -16.25
N GLY A 176 7.13 13.58 -14.96
CA GLY A 176 7.10 14.70 -14.03
C GLY A 176 8.02 14.51 -12.82
N THR A 177 7.67 15.19 -11.74
CA THR A 177 8.42 15.16 -10.46
C THR A 177 8.14 13.90 -9.64
N GLY A 178 7.17 13.09 -10.07
CA GLY A 178 6.74 11.90 -9.34
C GLY A 178 5.76 12.20 -8.21
N GLU A 179 5.18 11.14 -7.66
CA GLU A 179 4.34 11.22 -6.47
C GLU A 179 5.18 11.26 -5.19
N MET A 180 4.68 11.94 -4.18
CA MET A 180 5.23 11.85 -2.83
C MET A 180 4.36 10.90 -2.00
N ARG A 181 4.91 9.75 -1.62
CA ARG A 181 4.33 8.82 -0.64
C ARG A 181 5.09 8.92 0.68
N ARG A 182 4.35 8.82 1.78
CA ARG A 182 4.91 8.94 3.14
C ARG A 182 4.70 7.69 3.98
N TYR A 183 3.69 6.88 3.68
CA TYR A 183 3.21 5.81 4.58
C TYR A 183 3.21 4.42 3.93
N PHE A 184 2.76 4.30 2.67
CA PHE A 184 2.57 2.99 2.01
C PHE A 184 3.10 2.94 0.58
#